data_7acf7c3517a42854abaf5e99f2cd3294
#
_entry.id   7acf7c3517a42854abaf5e99f2cd3294
#
_cell.length_a   1.000
_cell.length_b   1.000
_cell.length_c   1.000
_cell.angle_alpha   90.00
_cell.angle_beta   90.00
_cell.angle_gamma   90.00
#
_symmetry.space_group_name_H-M   'P 1'
#
loop_
_entity.id
_entity.type
_entity.pdbx_description
1 polymer ?
#
loop_
_entity_poly.entity_id
_entity_poly.type
_entity_poly.pdbx_seq_one_letter_code
_entity_poly.pdbx_strand_id
1 'polypeptide(L)'
;TECEYWMESVEAGNLYVNRGVTGAIVNRQPFGGWKKSSVGATAKAGGANYVATLRNWNQMKHFLPMKEAADEWLKSVGGLAIDPTGLSVEQNLQRYRRYKKGLLVRIENGTSKDELDFLSWLKNDLGVMTRLSSDSLITGLANLVVESAEEFAQHAKEFDRVRWLSAEIPPVYELMKNGISCDRRPITLRGDIEVSRWFLEQSVSITQHRYGNTNAGPKPVCSGLKL
;
A
#
# COMPACT_ATOMS: atom_id res chain seq x y z
N THR A 1 24.19 -3.92 7.25
CA THR A 1 24.83 -2.62 7.65
C THR A 1 23.87 -1.82 8.51
N GLU A 2 24.38 -0.81 9.22
CA GLU A 2 23.55 0.13 10.01
C GLU A 2 22.51 0.84 9.14
N CYS A 3 22.90 1.26 7.93
CA CYS A 3 21.99 1.87 6.96
C CYS A 3 20.86 0.93 6.55
N GLU A 4 21.14 -0.34 6.31
CA GLU A 4 20.11 -1.34 5.97
C GLU A 4 19.14 -1.57 7.13
N TYR A 5 19.67 -1.69 8.35
CA TYR A 5 18.83 -1.81 9.55
C TYR A 5 17.92 -0.58 9.72
N TRP A 6 18.46 0.62 9.52
CA TRP A 6 17.69 1.87 9.59
C TRP A 6 16.57 1.90 8.53
N MET A 7 16.89 1.56 7.27
CA MET A 7 15.90 1.51 6.20
C MET A 7 14.78 0.50 6.46
N GLU A 8 15.09 -0.63 7.12
CA GLU A 8 14.09 -1.65 7.47
C GLU A 8 13.23 -1.26 8.68
N SER A 9 13.75 -0.43 9.56
CA SER A 9 13.10 -0.09 10.85
C SER A 9 12.25 1.17 10.77
N VAL A 10 12.65 2.16 9.96
CA VAL A 10 11.99 3.48 9.92
C VAL A 10 10.64 3.41 9.21
N GLU A 11 9.63 3.96 9.89
CA GLU A 11 8.25 4.02 9.39
C GLU A 11 7.93 5.38 8.78
N ALA A 12 8.50 5.64 7.61
CA ALA A 12 8.24 6.84 6.83
C ALA A 12 8.09 6.49 5.34
N GLY A 13 7.28 7.25 4.63
CA GLY A 13 7.05 7.06 3.21
C GLY A 13 8.26 7.39 2.36
N ASN A 14 9.09 8.36 2.78
CA ASN A 14 10.32 8.74 2.09
C ASN A 14 11.51 8.60 3.02
N LEU A 15 12.53 7.91 2.58
CA LEU A 15 13.81 7.77 3.25
C LEU A 15 14.91 8.42 2.41
N TYR A 16 15.76 9.22 3.07
CA TYR A 16 16.87 9.91 2.42
C TYR A 16 18.17 9.58 3.15
N VAL A 17 19.17 9.08 2.41
CA VAL A 17 20.48 8.72 2.94
C VAL A 17 21.53 9.57 2.26
N ASN A 18 22.41 10.19 3.06
CA ASN A 18 23.48 11.08 2.62
C ASN A 18 23.00 12.26 1.76
N ARG A 19 21.83 12.80 2.06
CA ARG A 19 21.26 13.95 1.36
C ARG A 19 20.25 14.70 2.23
N GLY A 20 19.95 15.94 1.84
CA GLY A 20 18.87 16.72 2.45
C GLY A 20 17.49 16.11 2.17
N VAL A 21 16.56 16.39 3.05
CA VAL A 21 15.16 15.89 2.96
C VAL A 21 14.28 16.69 1.99
N THR A 22 14.83 17.60 1.24
CA THR A 22 14.15 18.44 0.27
C THR A 22 14.24 17.86 -1.14
N GLY A 23 13.21 18.11 -1.95
CA GLY A 23 13.14 17.70 -3.34
C GLY A 23 12.31 16.44 -3.55
N ALA A 24 11.42 16.54 -4.52
CA ALA A 24 10.64 15.45 -5.04
C ALA A 24 10.74 15.50 -6.56
N ILE A 25 11.14 14.40 -7.18
CA ILE A 25 11.30 14.29 -8.63
C ILE A 25 10.59 13.02 -9.08
N VAL A 26 9.82 13.12 -10.15
CA VAL A 26 9.10 11.99 -10.75
C VAL A 26 10.06 10.82 -11.01
N ASN A 27 9.64 9.63 -10.61
CA ASN A 27 10.40 8.37 -10.68
C ASN A 27 11.72 8.34 -9.88
N ARG A 28 12.24 9.46 -9.43
CA ARG A 28 13.50 9.54 -8.69
C ARG A 28 13.26 9.62 -7.18
N GLN A 29 12.46 10.59 -6.76
CA GLN A 29 12.01 10.71 -5.37
C GLN A 29 10.49 10.94 -5.31
N PRO A 30 9.69 9.92 -5.63
CA PRO A 30 8.24 10.05 -5.50
C PRO A 30 7.86 10.39 -4.06
N PHE A 31 7.00 11.39 -3.92
CA PHE A 31 6.69 12.00 -2.64
C PHE A 31 5.34 11.53 -2.08
N GLY A 32 5.33 11.16 -0.81
CA GLY A 32 4.11 10.78 -0.10
C GLY A 32 4.43 10.21 1.27
N GLY A 33 3.73 10.72 2.28
CA GLY A 33 3.90 10.31 3.67
C GLY A 33 3.13 9.04 4.01
N TRP A 34 3.33 8.58 5.25
CA TRP A 34 2.56 7.53 5.90
C TRP A 34 1.84 8.07 7.13
N LYS A 35 0.94 7.29 7.71
CA LYS A 35 0.22 7.63 8.95
C LYS A 35 -0.45 9.00 8.87
N LYS A 36 -0.28 9.86 9.86
CA LYS A 36 -0.89 11.20 9.93
C LYS A 36 -0.36 12.20 8.89
N SER A 37 0.74 11.89 8.20
CA SER A 37 1.26 12.70 7.10
C SER A 37 0.69 12.32 5.72
N SER A 38 -0.28 11.42 5.68
CA SER A 38 -0.94 10.98 4.47
C SER A 38 -2.45 10.99 4.64
N VAL A 39 -3.17 11.52 3.64
CA VAL A 39 -4.63 11.50 3.56
C VAL A 39 -5.04 10.81 2.26
N GLY A 40 -6.04 9.92 2.33
CA GLY A 40 -6.58 9.24 1.14
C GLY A 40 -5.69 8.13 0.59
N ALA A 41 -5.54 8.09 -0.73
CA ALA A 41 -4.71 7.09 -1.42
C ALA A 41 -3.24 7.25 -1.03
N THR A 42 -2.58 6.15 -0.68
CA THR A 42 -1.17 6.17 -0.25
C THR A 42 -0.18 6.21 -1.41
N ALA A 43 -0.66 6.28 -2.67
CA ALA A 43 0.19 6.36 -3.84
C ALA A 43 1.04 7.63 -3.82
N LYS A 44 2.31 7.50 -4.15
CA LYS A 44 3.27 8.59 -4.10
C LYS A 44 3.19 9.47 -5.34
N ALA A 45 3.09 10.78 -5.15
CA ALA A 45 3.15 11.75 -6.24
C ALA A 45 4.47 11.57 -7.03
N GLY A 46 4.38 11.36 -8.32
CA GLY A 46 5.50 11.04 -9.19
C GLY A 46 5.96 9.59 -9.16
N GLY A 47 5.26 8.71 -8.44
CA GLY A 47 5.47 7.27 -8.44
C GLY A 47 4.58 6.53 -9.45
N ALA A 48 4.88 5.25 -9.67
CA ALA A 48 4.23 4.42 -10.68
C ALA A 48 2.70 4.33 -10.54
N ASN A 49 2.18 4.32 -9.31
CA ASN A 49 0.75 4.16 -9.06
C ASN A 49 -0.04 5.47 -8.97
N TYR A 50 0.61 6.62 -9.03
CA TYR A 50 -0.06 7.91 -8.82
C TYR A 50 -1.17 8.17 -9.85
N VAL A 51 -0.86 7.98 -11.13
CA VAL A 51 -1.82 8.18 -12.23
C VAL A 51 -3.01 7.21 -12.11
N ALA A 52 -2.77 6.00 -11.60
CA ALA A 52 -3.83 5.02 -11.38
C ALA A 52 -4.88 5.49 -10.37
N THR A 53 -4.52 6.37 -9.44
CA THR A 53 -5.47 6.95 -8.47
C THR A 53 -6.45 7.96 -9.07
N LEU A 54 -6.11 8.50 -10.22
CA LEU A 54 -6.89 9.52 -10.93
C LEU A 54 -7.83 8.93 -11.99
N ARG A 55 -7.85 7.61 -12.13
CA ARG A 55 -8.64 6.91 -13.15
C ARG A 55 -9.76 6.09 -12.53
N ASN A 56 -10.88 6.02 -13.27
CA ASN A 56 -11.90 5.01 -13.04
C ASN A 56 -11.50 3.73 -13.80
N TRP A 57 -11.57 2.60 -13.15
CA TRP A 57 -11.19 1.32 -13.72
C TRP A 57 -12.45 0.54 -14.06
N ASN A 58 -12.68 0.31 -15.34
CA ASN A 58 -13.74 -0.56 -15.82
C ASN A 58 -13.19 -1.96 -16.05
N GLN A 59 -14.02 -2.97 -15.82
CA GLN A 59 -13.70 -4.35 -16.10
C GLN A 59 -13.51 -4.54 -17.61
N MET A 60 -12.36 -5.05 -18.02
CA MET A 60 -12.12 -5.42 -19.42
C MET A 60 -12.11 -6.94 -19.55
N LYS A 61 -12.81 -7.46 -20.56
CA LYS A 61 -13.07 -8.90 -20.78
C LYS A 61 -11.85 -9.79 -21.08
N HIS A 62 -10.64 -9.24 -21.19
CA HIS A 62 -9.44 -9.95 -21.69
C HIS A 62 -8.22 -9.85 -20.79
N PHE A 63 -8.39 -9.58 -19.50
CA PHE A 63 -7.29 -9.60 -18.55
C PHE A 63 -7.23 -10.94 -17.81
N LEU A 64 -6.03 -11.25 -17.30
CA LEU A 64 -5.82 -12.34 -16.35
C LEU A 64 -6.84 -12.25 -15.21
N PRO A 65 -7.26 -13.39 -14.65
CA PRO A 65 -8.00 -13.41 -13.41
C PRO A 65 -7.33 -12.54 -12.35
N MET A 66 -8.11 -11.87 -11.55
CA MET A 66 -7.64 -10.86 -10.59
C MET A 66 -6.48 -11.36 -9.71
N LYS A 67 -6.59 -12.58 -9.21
CA LYS A 67 -5.56 -13.22 -8.37
C LYS A 67 -4.26 -13.46 -9.14
N GLU A 68 -4.34 -13.96 -10.36
CA GLU A 68 -3.15 -14.23 -11.19
C GLU A 68 -2.41 -12.93 -11.52
N ALA A 69 -3.14 -11.89 -11.93
CA ALA A 69 -2.56 -10.58 -12.22
C ALA A 69 -1.90 -9.96 -10.97
N ALA A 70 -2.51 -10.15 -9.80
CA ALA A 70 -1.94 -9.71 -8.53
C ALA A 70 -0.66 -10.48 -8.16
N ASP A 71 -0.64 -11.78 -8.40
CA ASP A 71 0.51 -12.65 -8.13
C ASP A 71 1.69 -12.33 -9.04
N GLU A 72 1.43 -12.09 -10.33
CA GLU A 72 2.47 -11.64 -11.28
C GLU A 72 3.06 -10.28 -10.87
N TRP A 73 2.20 -9.35 -10.44
CA TRP A 73 2.65 -8.05 -9.94
C TRP A 73 3.54 -8.20 -8.70
N LEU A 74 3.16 -9.07 -7.75
CA LEU A 74 3.97 -9.34 -6.57
C LEU A 74 5.35 -9.88 -6.91
N LYS A 75 5.43 -10.78 -7.88
CA LYS A 75 6.71 -11.37 -8.33
C LYS A 75 7.59 -10.38 -9.07
N SER A 76 7.00 -9.54 -9.90
CA SER A 76 7.73 -8.64 -10.81
C SER A 76 7.99 -7.25 -10.23
N VAL A 77 7.15 -6.77 -9.32
CA VAL A 77 7.19 -5.40 -8.77
C VAL A 77 7.16 -5.40 -7.25
N GLY A 78 6.10 -5.95 -6.66
CA GLY A 78 5.84 -5.81 -5.23
C GLY A 78 6.91 -6.42 -4.34
N GLY A 79 7.42 -7.60 -4.70
CA GLY A 79 8.49 -8.31 -4.00
C GLY A 79 9.89 -7.72 -4.18
N LEU A 80 10.04 -6.71 -5.01
CA LEU A 80 11.32 -6.09 -5.35
C LEU A 80 11.47 -4.68 -4.78
N ALA A 81 12.69 -4.22 -4.66
CA ALA A 81 13.04 -2.81 -4.53
C ALA A 81 13.62 -2.37 -5.88
N ILE A 82 12.87 -1.57 -6.63
CA ILE A 82 13.18 -1.24 -8.02
C ILE A 82 13.74 0.17 -8.10
N ASP A 83 14.87 0.34 -8.77
CA ASP A 83 15.42 1.65 -9.14
C ASP A 83 15.08 1.95 -10.61
N PRO A 84 14.07 2.78 -10.88
CA PRO A 84 13.69 3.11 -12.25
C PRO A 84 14.65 4.09 -12.93
N THR A 85 15.63 4.65 -12.20
CA THR A 85 16.51 5.70 -12.71
C THR A 85 17.84 5.19 -13.24
N GLY A 86 18.37 4.12 -12.68
CA GLY A 86 19.65 3.53 -13.07
C GLY A 86 20.84 4.48 -12.98
N LEU A 87 20.81 5.50 -12.10
CA LEU A 87 21.88 6.48 -11.96
C LEU A 87 23.09 5.89 -11.26
N SER A 88 24.29 6.20 -11.75
CA SER A 88 25.53 5.72 -11.14
C SER A 88 25.84 6.37 -9.78
N VAL A 89 25.38 7.59 -9.58
CA VAL A 89 25.69 8.43 -8.40
C VAL A 89 24.60 8.39 -7.32
N GLU A 90 23.48 7.75 -7.59
CA GLU A 90 22.34 7.62 -6.67
C GLU A 90 21.72 6.25 -6.80
N GLN A 91 21.05 5.80 -5.74
CA GLN A 91 20.00 4.77 -5.82
C GLN A 91 18.67 5.44 -5.47
N ASN A 92 17.66 5.25 -6.31
CA ASN A 92 16.32 5.80 -6.11
C ASN A 92 15.31 4.66 -6.12
N LEU A 93 15.27 3.94 -5.01
CA LEU A 93 14.54 2.70 -4.87
C LEU A 93 13.06 2.97 -4.56
N GLN A 94 12.19 2.27 -5.25
CA GLN A 94 10.76 2.20 -4.94
C GLN A 94 10.43 0.79 -4.48
N ARG A 95 9.74 0.68 -3.35
CA ARG A 95 9.37 -0.61 -2.76
C ARG A 95 8.05 -0.53 -2.03
N TYR A 96 7.54 -1.70 -1.61
CA TYR A 96 6.32 -1.84 -0.84
C TYR A 96 6.60 -2.42 0.55
N ARG A 97 5.78 -2.01 1.52
CA ARG A 97 5.86 -2.46 2.91
C ARG A 97 4.48 -2.86 3.41
N ARG A 98 4.44 -3.82 4.32
CA ARG A 98 3.19 -4.19 5.01
C ARG A 98 2.76 -3.12 5.99
N TYR A 99 1.47 -2.99 6.19
CA TYR A 99 0.91 -2.32 7.35
C TYR A 99 1.25 -3.15 8.60
N LYS A 100 1.69 -2.52 9.68
CA LYS A 100 2.08 -3.22 10.92
C LYS A 100 0.89 -3.74 11.70
N LYS A 101 -0.14 -2.90 11.84
CA LYS A 101 -1.39 -3.25 12.51
C LYS A 101 -2.43 -3.84 11.55
N GLY A 102 -2.20 -3.69 10.24
CA GLY A 102 -3.12 -4.17 9.20
C GLY A 102 -4.23 -3.19 8.84
N LEU A 103 -5.23 -3.71 8.16
CA LEU A 103 -6.35 -2.96 7.62
C LEU A 103 -7.68 -3.44 8.23
N LEU A 104 -8.53 -2.48 8.57
CA LEU A 104 -9.94 -2.73 8.90
C LEU A 104 -10.76 -2.50 7.63
N VAL A 105 -11.52 -3.51 7.22
CA VAL A 105 -12.21 -3.53 5.92
C VAL A 105 -13.71 -3.68 6.13
N ARG A 106 -14.49 -2.70 5.68
CA ARG A 106 -15.95 -2.77 5.63
C ARG A 106 -16.38 -3.25 4.25
N ILE A 107 -17.17 -4.28 4.20
CA ILE A 107 -17.83 -4.83 3.00
C ILE A 107 -19.34 -4.85 3.20
N GLU A 108 -20.10 -5.11 2.15
CA GLU A 108 -21.55 -5.18 2.20
C GLU A 108 -22.10 -6.49 1.64
N ASN A 109 -23.33 -6.78 1.95
CA ASN A 109 -24.06 -7.87 1.32
C ASN A 109 -24.31 -7.51 -0.16
N GLY A 110 -23.72 -8.26 -1.07
CA GLY A 110 -23.70 -7.96 -2.51
C GLY A 110 -22.26 -7.79 -3.06
N THR A 111 -21.25 -7.79 -2.19
CA THR A 111 -19.84 -7.91 -2.62
C THR A 111 -19.69 -9.15 -3.50
N SER A 112 -19.12 -8.98 -4.68
CA SER A 112 -19.04 -10.05 -5.68
C SER A 112 -18.14 -11.20 -5.21
N LYS A 113 -18.36 -12.38 -5.79
CA LYS A 113 -17.55 -13.56 -5.47
C LYS A 113 -16.07 -13.31 -5.75
N ASP A 114 -15.73 -12.67 -6.86
CA ASP A 114 -14.34 -12.38 -7.23
C ASP A 114 -13.66 -11.47 -6.20
N GLU A 115 -14.37 -10.47 -5.66
CA GLU A 115 -13.88 -9.61 -4.59
C GLU A 115 -13.70 -10.37 -3.27
N LEU A 116 -14.66 -11.24 -2.92
CA LEU A 116 -14.57 -12.08 -1.72
C LEU A 116 -13.39 -13.07 -1.81
N ASP A 117 -13.22 -13.70 -2.96
CA ASP A 117 -12.09 -14.61 -3.21
C ASP A 117 -10.75 -13.88 -3.13
N PHE A 118 -10.69 -12.65 -3.65
CA PHE A 118 -9.50 -11.81 -3.55
C PHE A 118 -9.18 -11.37 -2.11
N LEU A 119 -10.20 -10.94 -1.35
CA LEU A 119 -10.02 -10.59 0.06
C LEU A 119 -9.58 -11.79 0.91
N SER A 120 -10.14 -12.96 0.62
CA SER A 120 -9.73 -14.21 1.28
C SER A 120 -8.28 -14.57 0.96
N TRP A 121 -7.87 -14.44 -0.29
CA TRP A 121 -6.50 -14.68 -0.73
C TRP A 121 -5.51 -13.69 -0.08
N LEU A 122 -5.82 -12.39 -0.04
CA LEU A 122 -5.00 -11.39 0.63
C LEU A 122 -4.73 -11.77 2.10
N LYS A 123 -5.76 -12.25 2.78
CA LYS A 123 -5.69 -12.61 4.20
C LYS A 123 -4.97 -13.92 4.43
N ASN A 124 -5.36 -14.98 3.71
CA ASN A 124 -4.96 -16.35 4.01
C ASN A 124 -3.64 -16.74 3.33
N ASP A 125 -3.44 -16.31 2.08
CA ASP A 125 -2.26 -16.71 1.29
C ASP A 125 -1.13 -15.66 1.41
N LEU A 126 -1.48 -14.37 1.38
CA LEU A 126 -0.47 -13.31 1.51
C LEU A 126 -0.24 -12.85 2.95
N GLY A 127 -1.06 -13.26 3.89
CA GLY A 127 -0.94 -12.85 5.29
C GLY A 127 -1.07 -11.35 5.49
N VAL A 128 -1.82 -10.65 4.62
CA VAL A 128 -2.17 -9.26 4.85
C VAL A 128 -3.13 -9.21 6.01
N MET A 129 -2.70 -8.62 7.12
CA MET A 129 -3.55 -8.54 8.32
C MET A 129 -4.80 -7.71 8.01
N THR A 130 -5.94 -8.38 7.99
CA THR A 130 -7.24 -7.76 7.74
C THR A 130 -8.28 -8.25 8.72
N ARG A 131 -9.09 -7.30 9.25
CA ARG A 131 -10.36 -7.61 9.90
C ARG A 131 -11.47 -7.22 8.93
N LEU A 132 -12.28 -8.19 8.55
CA LEU A 132 -13.43 -7.98 7.67
C LEU A 132 -14.66 -7.74 8.53
N SER A 133 -15.45 -6.75 8.17
CA SER A 133 -16.66 -6.35 8.84
C SER A 133 -17.79 -6.08 7.84
N SER A 134 -19.03 -6.37 8.24
CA SER A 134 -20.25 -6.08 7.49
C SER A 134 -21.38 -5.75 8.47
N ASP A 135 -22.47 -5.13 7.97
CA ASP A 135 -23.72 -4.95 8.73
C ASP A 135 -24.53 -6.24 8.85
N SER A 136 -24.27 -7.20 8.00
CA SER A 136 -24.99 -8.46 7.90
C SER A 136 -24.07 -9.63 7.59
N LEU A 137 -24.57 -10.83 7.83
CA LEU A 137 -23.82 -12.05 7.53
C LEU A 137 -23.66 -12.23 6.02
N ILE A 138 -22.42 -12.44 5.58
CA ILE A 138 -22.09 -12.77 4.19
C ILE A 138 -21.63 -14.24 4.14
N THR A 139 -22.34 -15.04 3.38
CA THR A 139 -22.04 -16.47 3.24
C THR A 139 -20.69 -16.67 2.51
N GLY A 140 -19.88 -17.59 3.00
CA GLY A 140 -18.60 -17.96 2.34
C GLY A 140 -17.38 -17.23 2.85
N LEU A 141 -17.50 -16.29 3.79
CA LEU A 141 -16.37 -15.65 4.45
C LEU A 141 -16.15 -16.18 5.86
N ALA A 142 -15.00 -16.76 6.10
CA ALA A 142 -14.58 -17.11 7.45
C ALA A 142 -14.14 -15.85 8.21
N ASN A 143 -14.50 -15.76 9.50
CA ASN A 143 -14.08 -14.68 10.39
C ASN A 143 -14.57 -13.27 9.99
N LEU A 144 -15.74 -13.19 9.36
CA LEU A 144 -16.46 -11.93 9.17
C LEU A 144 -17.07 -11.49 10.50
N VAL A 145 -16.86 -10.23 10.86
CA VAL A 145 -17.50 -9.62 12.03
C VAL A 145 -18.76 -8.88 11.58
N VAL A 146 -19.89 -9.21 12.19
CA VAL A 146 -21.13 -8.49 11.96
C VAL A 146 -21.24 -7.41 13.04
N GLU A 147 -21.21 -6.15 12.62
CA GLU A 147 -21.21 -4.99 13.54
C GLU A 147 -21.78 -3.75 12.83
N SER A 148 -22.25 -2.77 13.59
CA SER A 148 -22.70 -1.47 13.05
C SER A 148 -21.50 -0.63 12.56
N ALA A 149 -21.79 0.47 11.83
CA ALA A 149 -20.76 1.40 11.40
C ALA A 149 -20.08 2.11 12.59
N GLU A 150 -20.82 2.35 13.68
CA GLU A 150 -20.31 2.96 14.91
C GLU A 150 -19.37 2.01 15.66
N GLU A 151 -19.74 0.76 15.80
CA GLU A 151 -18.88 -0.29 16.41
C GLU A 151 -17.63 -0.49 15.60
N PHE A 152 -17.74 -0.55 14.27
CA PHE A 152 -16.60 -0.59 13.36
C PHE A 152 -15.61 0.57 13.62
N ALA A 153 -16.13 1.80 13.75
CA ALA A 153 -15.28 2.98 13.97
C ALA A 153 -14.52 2.95 15.31
N GLN A 154 -15.07 2.31 16.33
CA GLN A 154 -14.41 2.13 17.63
C GLN A 154 -13.14 1.27 17.51
N HIS A 155 -13.15 0.27 16.61
CA HIS A 155 -12.01 -0.60 16.35
C HIS A 155 -10.96 0.02 15.43
N ALA A 156 -11.28 1.09 14.70
CA ALA A 156 -10.40 1.65 13.68
C ALA A 156 -9.01 2.04 14.22
N LYS A 157 -8.91 2.48 15.48
CA LYS A 157 -7.64 2.83 16.16
C LYS A 157 -6.66 1.67 16.34
N GLU A 158 -7.16 0.44 16.25
CA GLU A 158 -6.35 -0.78 16.36
C GLU A 158 -5.62 -1.10 15.05
N PHE A 159 -5.98 -0.44 13.97
CA PHE A 159 -5.46 -0.66 12.61
C PHE A 159 -4.75 0.58 12.07
N ASP A 160 -3.96 0.38 11.02
CA ASP A 160 -3.24 1.47 10.36
C ASP A 160 -4.12 2.21 9.35
N ARG A 161 -5.13 1.54 8.80
CA ARG A 161 -5.98 2.09 7.74
C ARG A 161 -7.33 1.39 7.65
N VAL A 162 -8.31 2.12 7.15
CA VAL A 162 -9.64 1.61 6.80
C VAL A 162 -9.79 1.52 5.30
N ARG A 163 -10.33 0.39 4.82
CA ARG A 163 -10.90 0.23 3.49
C ARG A 163 -12.42 0.12 3.64
N TRP A 164 -13.15 1.10 3.10
CA TRP A 164 -14.60 1.12 3.15
C TRP A 164 -15.17 0.79 1.79
N LEU A 165 -15.56 -0.45 1.60
CA LEU A 165 -16.04 -1.02 0.33
C LEU A 165 -17.56 -1.15 0.29
N SER A 166 -18.25 -0.63 1.27
CA SER A 166 -19.71 -0.56 1.34
C SER A 166 -20.24 0.74 0.72
N ALA A 167 -21.45 0.70 0.17
CA ALA A 167 -22.17 1.86 -0.32
C ALA A 167 -22.63 2.80 0.82
N GLU A 168 -22.71 2.29 2.05
CA GLU A 168 -22.97 3.10 3.24
C GLU A 168 -22.01 4.29 3.36
N ILE A 169 -22.48 5.34 4.01
CA ILE A 169 -21.63 6.49 4.36
C ILE A 169 -20.75 6.08 5.56
N PRO A 170 -19.42 6.11 5.42
CA PRO A 170 -18.55 5.77 6.54
C PRO A 170 -18.69 6.82 7.65
N PRO A 171 -18.45 6.45 8.90
CA PRO A 171 -18.42 7.38 10.04
C PRO A 171 -17.13 8.22 10.01
N VAL A 172 -17.01 9.09 9.00
CA VAL A 172 -15.80 9.84 8.67
C VAL A 172 -15.28 10.65 9.85
N TYR A 173 -16.20 11.28 10.62
CA TYR A 173 -15.81 12.09 11.77
C TYR A 173 -15.07 11.26 12.83
N GLU A 174 -15.59 10.10 13.19
CA GLU A 174 -14.97 9.23 14.20
C GLU A 174 -13.63 8.63 13.70
N LEU A 175 -13.54 8.29 12.42
CA LEU A 175 -12.29 7.84 11.82
C LEU A 175 -11.23 8.94 11.83
N MET A 176 -11.58 10.16 11.43
CA MET A 176 -10.67 11.32 11.44
C MET A 176 -10.23 11.70 12.86
N LYS A 177 -11.13 11.68 13.83
CA LYS A 177 -10.82 11.91 15.25
C LYS A 177 -9.76 10.94 15.77
N ASN A 178 -9.80 9.68 15.31
CA ASN A 178 -8.81 8.67 15.63
C ASN A 178 -7.54 8.78 14.75
N GLY A 179 -7.47 9.72 13.82
CA GLY A 179 -6.34 9.90 12.91
C GLY A 179 -6.19 8.80 11.87
N ILE A 180 -7.29 8.10 11.55
CA ILE A 180 -7.31 6.96 10.62
C ILE A 180 -7.81 7.44 9.25
N SER A 181 -7.06 7.17 8.21
CA SER A 181 -7.48 7.44 6.85
C SER A 181 -8.40 6.34 6.32
N CYS A 182 -9.45 6.77 5.61
CA CYS A 182 -10.46 5.90 5.02
C CYS A 182 -10.35 5.91 3.50
N ASP A 183 -10.06 4.76 2.90
CA ASP A 183 -10.06 4.58 1.46
C ASP A 183 -11.39 3.99 1.01
N ARG A 184 -12.13 4.74 0.22
CA ARG A 184 -13.47 4.38 -0.30
C ARG A 184 -13.46 3.90 -1.75
N ARG A 185 -12.29 3.82 -2.37
CA ARG A 185 -12.22 3.36 -3.75
C ARG A 185 -12.71 1.91 -3.85
N PRO A 186 -13.60 1.61 -4.79
CA PRO A 186 -14.05 0.24 -5.01
C PRO A 186 -12.86 -0.66 -5.39
N ILE A 187 -12.99 -1.93 -5.14
CA ILE A 187 -12.05 -2.93 -5.65
C ILE A 187 -12.10 -2.88 -7.18
N THR A 188 -10.94 -2.75 -7.79
CA THR A 188 -10.84 -2.95 -9.24
C THR A 188 -10.51 -4.40 -9.53
N LEU A 189 -11.17 -4.99 -10.53
CA LEU A 189 -10.87 -6.35 -10.98
C LEU A 189 -9.52 -6.47 -11.73
N ARG A 190 -8.77 -5.39 -11.84
CA ARG A 190 -7.37 -5.34 -12.24
C ARG A 190 -6.49 -5.67 -11.05
N GLY A 191 -6.14 -6.95 -10.88
CA GLY A 191 -5.39 -7.46 -9.73
C GLY A 191 -4.02 -6.78 -9.55
N ASP A 192 -3.34 -6.50 -10.66
CA ASP A 192 -2.06 -5.77 -10.71
C ASP A 192 -2.14 -4.35 -10.10
N ILE A 193 -3.27 -3.69 -10.26
CA ILE A 193 -3.52 -2.35 -9.70
C ILE A 193 -4.05 -2.46 -8.28
N GLU A 194 -5.02 -3.34 -8.06
CA GLU A 194 -5.68 -3.46 -6.76
C GLU A 194 -4.72 -3.92 -5.67
N VAL A 195 -3.86 -4.91 -5.93
CA VAL A 195 -2.96 -5.46 -4.92
C VAL A 195 -2.02 -4.41 -4.35
N SER A 196 -1.55 -3.46 -5.16
CA SER A 196 -0.68 -2.38 -4.69
C SER A 196 -1.32 -1.50 -3.61
N ARG A 197 -2.65 -1.37 -3.61
CA ARG A 197 -3.42 -0.57 -2.65
C ARG A 197 -3.48 -1.17 -1.23
N TRP A 198 -3.04 -2.41 -1.08
CA TRP A 198 -3.02 -3.15 0.19
C TRP A 198 -1.66 -3.10 0.89
N PHE A 199 -0.74 -2.32 0.35
CA PHE A 199 0.61 -2.12 0.89
C PHE A 199 0.96 -0.63 0.94
N LEU A 200 1.98 -0.31 1.72
CA LEU A 200 2.55 1.02 1.82
C LEU A 200 3.65 1.21 0.78
N GLU A 201 3.54 2.22 -0.06
CA GLU A 201 4.63 2.60 -0.96
C GLU A 201 5.73 3.34 -0.20
N GLN A 202 6.97 2.94 -0.40
CA GLN A 202 8.14 3.60 0.17
C GLN A 202 9.15 3.96 -0.91
N SER A 203 9.64 5.19 -0.84
CA SER A 203 10.71 5.70 -1.68
C SER A 203 11.98 5.83 -0.85
N VAL A 204 13.09 5.29 -1.34
CA VAL A 204 14.40 5.35 -0.67
C VAL A 204 15.41 5.96 -1.63
N SER A 205 15.95 7.12 -1.29
CA SER A 205 16.92 7.81 -2.11
C SER A 205 18.25 7.90 -1.39
N ILE A 206 19.28 7.34 -2.00
CA ILE A 206 20.63 7.21 -1.43
C ILE A 206 21.61 7.94 -2.34
N THR A 207 22.22 8.99 -1.86
CA THR A 207 23.32 9.65 -2.58
C THR A 207 24.61 8.87 -2.38
N GLN A 208 25.24 8.48 -3.50
CA GLN A 208 26.44 7.65 -3.53
C GLN A 208 27.67 8.41 -4.03
N HIS A 209 27.69 9.71 -3.87
CA HIS A 209 28.81 10.54 -4.24
C HIS A 209 29.12 11.59 -3.18
N ARG A 210 30.34 12.05 -3.16
CA ARG A 210 30.79 13.24 -2.41
C ARG A 210 31.51 14.17 -3.37
N TYR A 211 31.04 15.41 -3.46
CA TYR A 211 31.62 16.42 -4.37
C TYR A 211 31.74 15.91 -5.82
N GLY A 212 30.76 15.17 -6.31
CA GLY A 212 30.75 14.64 -7.68
C GLY A 212 31.47 13.30 -7.88
N ASN A 213 32.31 12.88 -6.91
CA ASN A 213 33.00 11.59 -6.98
C ASN A 213 32.14 10.46 -6.43
N THR A 214 31.98 9.41 -7.21
CA THR A 214 31.24 8.20 -6.77
C THR A 214 31.99 7.49 -5.66
N ASN A 215 31.24 7.05 -4.65
CA ASN A 215 31.79 6.18 -3.61
C ASN A 215 32.00 4.77 -4.19
N ALA A 216 33.20 4.24 -4.06
CA ALA A 216 33.54 2.88 -4.49
C ALA A 216 33.05 1.79 -3.53
N GLY A 217 32.42 2.16 -2.42
CA GLY A 217 31.91 1.20 -1.43
C GLY A 217 30.67 0.42 -1.91
N PRO A 218 30.34 -0.70 -1.23
CA PRO A 218 29.18 -1.49 -1.57
C PRO A 218 27.91 -0.67 -1.40
N LYS A 219 27.00 -0.82 -2.35
CA LYS A 219 25.68 -0.17 -2.28
C LYS A 219 24.84 -0.83 -1.19
N PRO A 220 24.16 -0.05 -0.34
CA PRO A 220 23.23 -0.63 0.63
C PRO A 220 22.15 -1.45 -0.06
N VAL A 221 21.87 -2.62 0.49
CA VAL A 221 20.81 -3.50 -0.01
C VAL A 221 19.48 -3.11 0.63
N CYS A 222 18.48 -2.95 -0.19
CA CYS A 222 17.11 -2.64 0.21
C CYS A 222 16.19 -3.77 -0.27
N SER A 223 15.47 -4.38 0.65
CA SER A 223 14.53 -5.45 0.29
C SER A 223 13.19 -4.88 -0.17
N GLY A 224 12.52 -5.59 -1.09
CA GLY A 224 11.11 -5.39 -1.41
C GLY A 224 10.18 -5.91 -0.32
N LEU A 225 8.93 -6.17 -0.69
CA LEU A 225 7.94 -6.74 0.19
C LEU A 225 8.34 -8.18 0.58
N LYS A 226 8.44 -8.45 1.86
CA LYS A 226 8.60 -9.83 2.37
C LYS A 226 7.21 -10.44 2.51
N LEU A 227 6.94 -11.45 1.72
CA LEU A 227 5.70 -12.23 1.74
C LEU A 227 5.79 -13.35 2.76
#